data_13ed2ad41e9c570c66da65d3e76664a9
#
_entry.id   13ed2ad41e9c570c66da65d3e76664a9
#
_cell.length_a   1.000
_cell.length_b   1.000
_cell.length_c   1.000
_cell.angle_alpha   90.00
_cell.angle_beta   90.00
_cell.angle_gamma   90.00
#
_symmetry.space_group_name_H-M   'P 1'
#
loop_
_entity.id
_entity.type
_entity.pdbx_description
1 polymer ?
#
loop_
_entity_poly.entity_id
_entity_poly.type
_entity_poly.pdbx_seq_one_letter_code
_entity_poly.pdbx_strand_id
1 'polypeptide(L)'
;MKSFQPYNDQELLKALRAGDEGAFTQLYRQYSPRIYYNILSLVKDELTAEELVQDIFTKVWRKRESIHIEKTIAAYLFTVSRNRVYDFFQEVK
;
A
#
# COMPACT_ATOMS: atom_id res chain seq x y z
N MET A 1 10.56 5.69 -29.56
CA MET A 1 9.76 4.91 -28.63
C MET A 1 9.39 5.76 -27.40
N LYS A 2 8.19 5.61 -26.98
CA LYS A 2 7.74 6.36 -25.84
C LYS A 2 8.17 5.68 -24.56
N SER A 3 8.89 6.37 -23.69
CA SER A 3 9.28 5.81 -22.43
C SER A 3 8.12 5.90 -21.44
N PHE A 4 8.03 4.91 -20.59
CA PHE A 4 7.04 4.90 -19.52
C PHE A 4 7.37 5.98 -18.51
N GLN A 5 6.38 6.80 -18.18
CA GLN A 5 6.53 7.84 -17.18
C GLN A 5 5.59 7.50 -16.03
N PRO A 6 6.13 7.05 -14.90
CA PRO A 6 5.25 6.77 -13.76
C PRO A 6 4.63 8.08 -13.27
N TYR A 7 3.43 7.97 -12.73
CA TYR A 7 2.78 9.11 -12.12
C TYR A 7 3.62 9.64 -10.96
N ASN A 8 3.65 10.97 -10.79
CA ASN A 8 4.12 11.51 -9.52
C ASN A 8 3.02 11.28 -8.48
N ASP A 9 3.30 11.60 -7.20
CA ASP A 9 2.38 11.30 -6.13
C ASP A 9 1.00 11.94 -6.33
N GLN A 10 0.97 13.19 -6.79
CA GLN A 10 -0.31 13.87 -6.99
C GLN A 10 -1.11 13.24 -8.12
N GLU A 11 -0.45 12.94 -9.23
CA GLU A 11 -1.10 12.31 -10.36
C GLU A 11 -1.58 10.92 -10.02
N LEU A 12 -0.75 10.17 -9.30
CA LEU A 12 -1.09 8.81 -8.90
C LEU A 12 -2.30 8.80 -7.99
N LEU A 13 -2.33 9.70 -7.02
CA LEU A 13 -3.45 9.80 -6.10
C LEU A 13 -4.73 10.17 -6.83
N LYS A 14 -4.65 11.13 -7.75
CA LYS A 14 -5.81 11.54 -8.52
C LYS A 14 -6.36 10.38 -9.35
N ALA A 15 -5.48 9.65 -10.02
CA ALA A 15 -5.89 8.51 -10.83
C ALA A 15 -6.47 7.40 -9.96
N LEU A 16 -5.87 7.16 -8.80
CA LEU A 16 -6.34 6.14 -7.87
C LEU A 16 -7.75 6.47 -7.38
N ARG A 17 -8.00 7.73 -7.02
CA ARG A 17 -9.32 8.16 -6.58
C ARG A 17 -10.37 7.99 -7.67
N ALA A 18 -9.96 8.18 -8.93
CA ALA A 18 -10.86 8.01 -10.06
C ALA A 18 -11.14 6.54 -10.38
N GLY A 19 -10.50 5.61 -9.68
CA GLY A 19 -10.72 4.20 -9.91
C GLY A 19 -9.88 3.60 -11.02
N ASP A 20 -8.77 4.26 -11.37
CA ASP A 20 -7.87 3.78 -12.41
C ASP A 20 -7.10 2.55 -11.90
N GLU A 21 -7.39 1.38 -12.45
CA GLU A 21 -6.75 0.15 -12.02
C GLU A 21 -5.27 0.14 -12.36
N GLY A 22 -4.87 0.82 -13.43
CA GLY A 22 -3.45 0.94 -13.77
C GLY A 22 -2.68 1.69 -12.70
N ALA A 23 -3.30 2.73 -12.14
CA ALA A 23 -2.69 3.48 -11.05
C ALA A 23 -2.52 2.59 -9.82
N PHE A 24 -3.52 1.79 -9.52
CA PHE A 24 -3.42 0.86 -8.39
C PHE A 24 -2.33 -0.18 -8.62
N THR A 25 -2.25 -0.73 -9.83
CA THR A 25 -1.21 -1.69 -10.18
C THR A 25 0.17 -1.09 -10.01
N GLN A 26 0.35 0.16 -10.45
CA GLN A 26 1.63 0.85 -10.28
C GLN A 26 1.98 0.99 -8.80
N LEU A 27 1.01 1.41 -8.00
CA LEU A 27 1.19 1.56 -6.57
C LEU A 27 1.60 0.24 -5.93
N TYR A 28 0.89 -0.82 -6.27
CA TYR A 28 1.15 -2.14 -5.73
C TYR A 28 2.56 -2.61 -6.09
N ARG A 29 2.92 -2.53 -7.37
CA ARG A 29 4.22 -2.99 -7.83
C ARG A 29 5.36 -2.21 -7.23
N GLN A 30 5.15 -0.91 -7.04
CA GLN A 30 6.19 -0.04 -6.53
C GLN A 30 6.46 -0.24 -5.05
N TYR A 31 5.41 -0.48 -4.27
CA TYR A 31 5.53 -0.47 -2.81
C TYR A 31 5.36 -1.82 -2.14
N SER A 32 4.67 -2.78 -2.76
CA SER A 32 4.39 -4.04 -2.07
C SER A 32 5.65 -4.82 -1.69
N PRO A 33 6.72 -4.87 -2.50
CA PRO A 33 7.90 -5.64 -2.08
C PRO A 33 8.52 -5.09 -0.81
N ARG A 34 8.65 -3.77 -0.71
CA ARG A 34 9.23 -3.15 0.47
C ARG A 34 8.36 -3.36 1.69
N ILE A 35 7.06 -3.19 1.52
CA ILE A 35 6.12 -3.38 2.62
C ILE A 35 6.14 -4.85 3.06
N TYR A 36 6.18 -5.78 2.11
CA TYR A 36 6.24 -7.20 2.42
C TYR A 36 7.46 -7.54 3.28
N TYR A 37 8.64 -7.10 2.84
CA TYR A 37 9.86 -7.43 3.59
C TYR A 37 9.90 -6.77 4.95
N ASN A 38 9.34 -5.58 5.06
CA ASN A 38 9.24 -4.92 6.35
C ASN A 38 8.33 -5.68 7.29
N ILE A 39 7.16 -6.11 6.80
CA ILE A 39 6.22 -6.88 7.61
C ILE A 39 6.82 -8.24 7.97
N LEU A 40 7.47 -8.89 7.00
CA LEU A 40 8.08 -10.19 7.24
C LEU A 40 9.11 -10.13 8.36
N SER A 41 9.88 -9.04 8.43
CA SER A 41 10.87 -8.88 9.49
C SER A 41 10.22 -8.79 10.86
N LEU A 42 8.96 -8.35 10.91
CA LEU A 42 8.23 -8.19 12.16
C LEU A 42 7.45 -9.44 12.55
N VAL A 43 6.74 -10.06 11.60
CA VAL A 43 5.87 -11.21 11.91
C VAL A 43 6.60 -12.53 11.74
N LYS A 44 7.67 -12.57 10.95
CA LYS A 44 8.56 -13.74 10.78
C LYS A 44 7.85 -14.96 10.23
N ASP A 45 6.84 -14.75 9.41
CA ASP A 45 6.08 -15.80 8.77
C ASP A 45 5.63 -15.32 7.40
N GLU A 46 6.01 -16.06 6.35
CA GLU A 46 5.79 -15.61 4.97
C GLU A 46 4.31 -15.53 4.62
N LEU A 47 3.53 -16.55 5.01
CA LEU A 47 2.10 -16.53 4.71
C LEU A 47 1.40 -15.40 5.41
N THR A 48 1.73 -15.17 6.68
CA THR A 48 1.15 -14.06 7.42
C THR A 48 1.50 -12.74 6.78
N ALA A 49 2.76 -12.58 6.37
CA ALA A 49 3.19 -11.33 5.74
C ALA A 49 2.43 -11.10 4.43
N GLU A 50 2.25 -12.14 3.62
CA GLU A 50 1.50 -12.02 2.37
C GLU A 50 0.06 -11.62 2.63
N GLU A 51 -0.58 -12.23 3.62
CA GLU A 51 -1.96 -11.90 3.96
C GLU A 51 -2.10 -10.45 4.41
N LEU A 52 -1.16 -10.00 5.21
CA LEU A 52 -1.21 -8.61 5.69
C LEU A 52 -1.00 -7.62 4.56
N VAL A 53 -0.09 -7.92 3.62
CA VAL A 53 0.09 -7.07 2.44
C VAL A 53 -1.19 -6.99 1.63
N GLN A 54 -1.87 -8.13 1.40
CA GLN A 54 -3.13 -8.15 0.69
C GLN A 54 -4.18 -7.30 1.40
N ASP A 55 -4.27 -7.41 2.72
CA ASP A 55 -5.21 -6.62 3.51
C ASP A 55 -4.95 -5.13 3.35
N ILE A 56 -3.68 -4.74 3.39
CA ILE A 56 -3.29 -3.34 3.29
C ILE A 56 -3.73 -2.76 1.94
N PHE A 57 -3.40 -3.43 0.84
CA PHE A 57 -3.72 -2.90 -0.47
C PHE A 57 -5.19 -3.01 -0.81
N THR A 58 -5.88 -4.03 -0.30
CA THR A 58 -7.33 -4.12 -0.43
C THR A 58 -8.00 -2.92 0.25
N LYS A 59 -7.52 -2.57 1.45
CA LYS A 59 -8.05 -1.42 2.17
C LYS A 59 -7.78 -0.12 1.42
N VAL A 60 -6.58 0.03 0.87
CA VAL A 60 -6.24 1.21 0.09
C VAL A 60 -7.20 1.36 -1.09
N TRP A 61 -7.45 0.29 -1.82
CA TRP A 61 -8.36 0.33 -2.95
C TRP A 61 -9.78 0.69 -2.52
N ARG A 62 -10.27 0.04 -1.47
CA ARG A 62 -11.63 0.28 -1.00
C ARG A 62 -11.84 1.70 -0.51
N LYS A 63 -10.81 2.30 0.07
CA LYS A 63 -10.92 3.65 0.63
C LYS A 63 -10.31 4.72 -0.28
N ARG A 64 -10.06 4.37 -1.54
CA ARG A 64 -9.31 5.26 -2.44
C ARG A 64 -9.92 6.65 -2.58
N GLU A 65 -11.24 6.76 -2.53
CA GLU A 65 -11.90 8.03 -2.72
C GLU A 65 -11.75 8.97 -1.52
N SER A 66 -11.48 8.40 -0.35
CA SER A 66 -11.34 9.19 0.87
C SER A 66 -9.90 9.40 1.30
N ILE A 67 -8.93 8.95 0.52
CA ILE A 67 -7.53 9.09 0.89
C ILE A 67 -7.09 10.54 0.73
N HIS A 68 -6.53 11.09 1.80
CA HIS A 68 -5.91 12.41 1.81
C HIS A 68 -4.46 12.25 2.20
N ILE A 69 -3.57 12.83 1.40
CA ILE A 69 -2.14 12.69 1.60
C ILE A 69 -1.54 14.07 1.83
N GLU A 70 -0.94 14.25 3.00
CA GLU A 70 -0.32 15.53 3.35
C GLU A 70 1.14 15.58 2.94
N LYS A 71 1.80 14.42 2.85
CA LYS A 71 3.21 14.36 2.50
C LYS A 71 3.41 13.53 1.25
N THR A 72 3.64 12.24 1.39
CA THR A 72 3.88 11.37 0.25
C THR A 72 3.02 10.13 0.33
N ILE A 73 2.81 9.49 -0.82
CA ILE A 73 2.11 8.21 -0.86
C ILE A 73 2.88 7.18 -0.04
N ALA A 74 4.21 7.20 -0.12
CA ALA A 74 5.03 6.26 0.64
C ALA A 74 4.77 6.39 2.13
N ALA A 75 4.75 7.62 2.65
CA ALA A 75 4.48 7.84 4.08
C ALA A 75 3.10 7.34 4.47
N TYR A 76 2.11 7.59 3.61
CA TYR A 76 0.75 7.12 3.84
C TYR A 76 0.71 5.59 3.94
N LEU A 77 1.34 4.92 2.97
CA LEU A 77 1.33 3.47 2.92
C LEU A 77 2.05 2.85 4.11
N PHE A 78 3.16 3.46 4.53
CA PHE A 78 3.87 2.94 5.70
C PHE A 78 3.08 3.13 6.98
N THR A 79 2.30 4.21 7.08
CA THR A 79 1.42 4.40 8.22
C THR A 79 0.30 3.35 8.24
N VAL A 80 -0.33 3.10 7.09
CA VAL A 80 -1.38 2.08 6.99
C VAL A 80 -0.80 0.71 7.32
N SER A 81 0.40 0.43 6.81
CA SER A 81 1.09 -0.83 7.04
C SER A 81 1.38 -1.03 8.52
N ARG A 82 1.93 -0.01 9.17
CA ARG A 82 2.26 -0.09 10.60
C ARG A 82 1.01 -0.33 11.43
N ASN A 83 -0.07 0.36 11.10
CA ASN A 83 -1.33 0.20 11.82
C ASN A 83 -1.87 -1.22 11.66
N ARG A 84 -1.78 -1.78 10.46
CA ARG A 84 -2.26 -3.15 10.23
C ARG A 84 -1.43 -4.17 11.00
N VAL A 85 -0.12 -3.99 11.04
CA VAL A 85 0.76 -4.89 11.81
C VAL A 85 0.44 -4.78 13.30
N TYR A 86 0.24 -3.56 13.78
CA TYR A 86 -0.13 -3.36 15.19
C TYR A 86 -1.43 -4.12 15.51
N ASP A 87 -2.43 -3.97 14.65
CA ASP A 87 -3.70 -4.66 14.83
C ASP A 87 -3.51 -6.18 14.84
N PHE A 88 -2.66 -6.68 13.94
CA PHE A 88 -2.37 -8.11 13.88
C PHE A 88 -1.82 -8.59 15.22
N PHE A 89 -0.86 -7.87 15.79
CA PHE A 89 -0.29 -8.30 17.06
C PHE A 89 -1.30 -8.22 18.21
N GLN A 90 -2.28 -7.34 18.11
CA GLN A 90 -3.37 -7.32 19.09
C GLN A 90 -4.29 -8.52 18.91
N GLU A 91 -4.54 -8.93 17.68
CA GLU A 91 -5.44 -10.04 17.37
C GLU A 91 -4.90 -11.38 17.84
N VAL A 92 -3.57 -11.56 17.88
CA VAL A 92 -2.97 -12.85 18.21
C VAL A 92 -2.58 -12.99 19.69
N LYS A 93 -2.97 -12.06 20.50
CA LYS A 93 -2.69 -12.15 21.93
C LYS A 93 -3.45 -13.28 22.59
#